data_25d75647bb05dfd335f58ee34d9028f9
#
_entry.id   25d75647bb05dfd335f58ee34d9028f9
#
_cell.length_a   1.000
_cell.length_b   1.000
_cell.length_c   1.000
_cell.angle_alpha   90.00
_cell.angle_beta   90.00
_cell.angle_gamma   90.00
#
_symmetry.space_group_name_H-M   'P 1'
#
loop_
_entity.id
_entity.type
_entity.pdbx_description
1 polymer ?
#
loop_
_entity_poly.entity_id
_entity_poly.type
_entity_poly.pdbx_seq_one_letter_code
_entity_poly.pdbx_strand_id
1 'polypeptide(L)'
;MSLSSADCAEPRQDEVQNLKTRLEQLEKKLAAQETRNTEQDNLLESHTDLGKKMQSMSAALGNFEFSIGATSVVQGTINNGDNYRQAPGIDQKGDDADAGYSIDFEIGVPVGKNAQAFIHIEAGEGDGLNGEVGGLTGVNADALGDSADLEIAELWYEHIFRAGKIIVTFGKLDPVGYFDANEVANDETSQFLADQFVNNSAVDFPDYTYGLRLSLLPADWFALNLGALESDSDYEDIFHDSFLIAEAVFKTKIRGLVGNYRFYAWGNYGDHEKIRNPLQNSENGQGFGLSFDQQLSENITGFCRYGQQSNDIYAIDRAWSAGFQVTGRKWGRENDMFGLAYGAADTSGAYRDVELQQNGFGTTPAEKRIEAYYRFQVNDHLAISPDFQWVDGLAGSADADSVAIFGVRAQLDF
;
A
#
# COMPACT_ATOMS: atom_id res chain seq x y z
N MET A 1 -3.39 90.57 -23.65
CA MET A 1 -2.97 89.17 -23.51
C MET A 1 -3.37 88.70 -22.11
N SER A 2 -4.47 88.05 -22.00
CA SER A 2 -5.04 87.53 -20.74
C SER A 2 -4.55 86.07 -20.54
N LEU A 3 -3.83 85.83 -19.48
CA LEU A 3 -3.47 84.48 -19.04
C LEU A 3 -4.66 83.90 -18.35
N SER A 4 -5.17 82.81 -18.91
CA SER A 4 -6.22 81.96 -18.32
C SER A 4 -5.69 81.27 -17.07
N SER A 5 -6.31 81.53 -15.95
CA SER A 5 -6.14 80.68 -14.71
C SER A 5 -6.69 79.32 -14.93
N ALA A 6 -5.88 78.29 -14.76
CA ALA A 6 -6.33 76.92 -14.71
C ALA A 6 -7.10 76.71 -13.38
N ASP A 7 -8.38 76.40 -13.50
CA ASP A 7 -9.23 75.95 -12.40
C ASP A 7 -8.69 74.59 -11.86
N CYS A 8 -8.09 74.61 -10.69
CA CYS A 8 -7.91 73.40 -9.89
C CYS A 8 -9.28 73.06 -9.26
N ALA A 9 -9.97 72.12 -9.88
CA ALA A 9 -11.21 71.59 -9.29
C ALA A 9 -10.89 70.87 -7.96
N GLU A 10 -11.42 71.34 -6.87
CA GLU A 10 -11.38 70.61 -5.60
C GLU A 10 -12.06 69.23 -5.74
N PRO A 11 -11.43 68.17 -5.28
CA PRO A 11 -12.03 66.82 -5.39
C PRO A 11 -13.35 66.80 -4.55
N ARG A 12 -14.41 66.25 -5.15
CA ARG A 12 -15.70 66.13 -4.49
C ARG A 12 -15.55 65.33 -3.21
N GLN A 13 -16.20 65.74 -2.14
CA GLN A 13 -16.13 65.06 -0.81
C GLN A 13 -16.36 63.55 -0.90
N ASP A 14 -17.23 63.09 -1.79
CA ASP A 14 -17.53 61.69 -2.04
C ASP A 14 -16.33 60.88 -2.60
N GLU A 15 -15.50 61.51 -3.44
CA GLU A 15 -14.27 60.88 -4.00
C GLU A 15 -13.20 60.73 -2.91
N VAL A 16 -13.04 61.71 -2.06
CA VAL A 16 -12.10 61.68 -0.94
C VAL A 16 -12.56 60.60 0.10
N GLN A 17 -13.83 60.47 0.35
CA GLN A 17 -14.36 59.43 1.26
C GLN A 17 -14.20 58.02 0.68
N ASN A 18 -14.42 57.86 -0.62
CA ASN A 18 -14.21 56.57 -1.32
C ASN A 18 -12.71 56.16 -1.30
N LEU A 19 -11.82 57.12 -1.54
CA LEU A 19 -10.37 56.87 -1.47
C LEU A 19 -9.94 56.51 -0.04
N LYS A 20 -10.46 57.12 1.00
CA LYS A 20 -10.16 56.76 2.37
C LYS A 20 -10.60 55.28 2.68
N THR A 21 -11.82 54.94 2.27
CA THR A 21 -12.34 53.58 2.50
C THR A 21 -11.49 52.53 1.74
N ARG A 22 -11.05 52.84 0.53
CA ARG A 22 -10.13 51.95 -0.24
C ARG A 22 -8.76 51.89 0.41
N LEU A 23 -8.24 52.96 0.95
CA LEU A 23 -6.97 52.99 1.67
C LEU A 23 -7.03 52.06 2.92
N GLU A 24 -8.05 52.19 3.72
CA GLU A 24 -8.27 51.34 4.90
C GLU A 24 -8.40 49.85 4.54
N GLN A 25 -9.08 49.54 3.42
CA GLN A 25 -9.17 48.16 2.92
C GLN A 25 -7.85 47.63 2.47
N LEU A 26 -7.01 48.43 1.78
CA LEU A 26 -5.68 48.04 1.34
C LEU A 26 -4.72 47.87 2.52
N GLU A 27 -4.76 48.75 3.51
CA GLU A 27 -3.97 48.61 4.74
C GLU A 27 -4.31 47.33 5.49
N LYS A 28 -5.61 46.98 5.59
CA LYS A 28 -6.07 45.73 6.21
C LYS A 28 -5.63 44.51 5.45
N LYS A 29 -5.63 44.56 4.11
CA LYS A 29 -5.12 43.46 3.27
C LYS A 29 -3.58 43.32 3.38
N LEU A 30 -2.87 44.42 3.44
CA LEU A 30 -1.41 44.42 3.60
C LEU A 30 -1.03 43.82 4.95
N ALA A 31 -1.65 44.23 6.04
CA ALA A 31 -1.42 43.68 7.37
C ALA A 31 -1.71 42.15 7.42
N ALA A 32 -2.79 41.70 6.78
CA ALA A 32 -3.11 40.27 6.69
C ALA A 32 -2.09 39.50 5.85
N GLN A 33 -1.51 40.12 4.84
CA GLN A 33 -0.49 39.50 4.01
C GLN A 33 0.88 39.43 4.71
N GLU A 34 1.23 40.47 5.45
CA GLU A 34 2.45 40.48 6.29
C GLU A 34 2.37 39.41 7.39
N THR A 35 1.19 39.22 8.01
CA THR A 35 1.02 38.13 8.99
C THR A 35 1.21 36.75 8.35
N ARG A 36 0.62 36.51 7.17
CA ARG A 36 0.81 35.23 6.44
C ARG A 36 2.26 35.00 6.02
N ASN A 37 2.94 36.03 5.55
CA ASN A 37 4.35 35.92 5.19
C ASN A 37 5.22 35.56 6.40
N THR A 38 4.95 36.20 7.55
CA THR A 38 5.65 35.88 8.81
C THR A 38 5.39 34.44 9.26
N GLU A 39 4.15 33.94 9.13
CA GLU A 39 3.80 32.55 9.41
C GLU A 39 4.52 31.58 8.46
N GLN A 40 4.57 31.90 7.17
CA GLN A 40 5.32 31.10 6.18
C GLN A 40 6.82 31.09 6.45
N ASP A 41 7.41 32.24 6.78
CA ASP A 41 8.84 32.34 7.12
C ASP A 41 9.15 31.53 8.38
N ASN A 42 8.31 31.54 9.41
CA ASN A 42 8.46 30.73 10.61
C ASN A 42 8.36 29.24 10.33
N LEU A 43 7.43 28.83 9.45
CA LEU A 43 7.32 27.45 8.96
C LEU A 43 8.59 27.01 8.21
N LEU A 44 9.07 27.82 7.29
CA LEU A 44 10.30 27.53 6.54
C LEU A 44 11.53 27.40 7.46
N GLU A 45 11.62 28.27 8.48
CA GLU A 45 12.70 28.25 9.46
C GLU A 45 12.62 26.97 10.32
N SER A 46 11.42 26.57 10.72
CA SER A 46 11.20 25.34 11.48
C SER A 46 11.57 24.08 10.65
N HIS A 47 11.21 24.03 9.37
CA HIS A 47 11.60 22.96 8.45
C HIS A 47 13.13 22.89 8.25
N THR A 48 13.76 24.05 8.09
CA THR A 48 15.21 24.12 7.94
C THR A 48 15.94 23.66 9.22
N ASP A 49 15.37 23.96 10.38
CA ASP A 49 15.94 23.56 11.69
C ASP A 49 15.73 22.06 11.95
N LEU A 50 14.60 21.49 11.51
CA LEU A 50 14.36 20.05 11.56
C LEU A 50 15.35 19.31 10.66
N GLY A 51 15.57 19.76 9.44
CA GLY A 51 16.57 19.19 8.52
C GLY A 51 17.98 19.23 9.08
N LYS A 52 18.38 20.34 9.73
CA LYS A 52 19.69 20.43 10.43
C LYS A 52 19.78 19.50 11.62
N LYS A 53 18.71 19.33 12.39
CA LYS A 53 18.66 18.39 13.51
C LYS A 53 18.75 16.95 13.01
N MET A 54 18.05 16.57 11.95
CA MET A 54 18.18 15.26 11.33
C MET A 54 19.60 15.00 10.82
N GLN A 55 20.21 15.98 10.14
CA GLN A 55 21.58 15.87 9.67
C GLN A 55 22.61 15.75 10.83
N SER A 56 22.40 16.46 11.93
CA SER A 56 23.24 16.35 13.12
C SER A 56 23.02 15.03 13.87
N MET A 57 21.81 14.49 13.90
CA MET A 57 21.50 13.15 14.40
C MET A 57 22.15 12.07 13.54
N SER A 58 22.03 12.15 12.24
CA SER A 58 22.71 11.23 11.31
C SER A 58 24.22 11.23 11.49
N ALA A 59 24.83 12.41 11.65
CA ALA A 59 26.25 12.52 11.94
C ALA A 59 26.63 11.98 13.33
N ALA A 60 25.77 12.10 14.33
CA ALA A 60 25.99 11.61 15.68
C ALA A 60 25.77 10.09 15.82
N LEU A 61 24.86 9.52 15.02
CA LEU A 61 24.52 8.10 15.00
C LEU A 61 25.41 7.28 14.06
N GLY A 62 26.37 7.90 13.39
CA GLY A 62 27.33 7.24 12.50
C GLY A 62 26.70 6.83 11.17
N ASN A 63 26.79 5.55 10.82
CA ASN A 63 26.31 5.03 9.53
C ASN A 63 24.84 4.54 9.56
N PHE A 64 24.00 5.07 10.45
CA PHE A 64 22.57 4.70 10.47
C PHE A 64 21.89 5.34 9.27
N GLU A 65 21.04 4.55 8.63
CA GLU A 65 20.17 4.98 7.53
C GLU A 65 18.79 5.28 8.10
N PHE A 66 18.24 6.44 7.78
CA PHE A 66 16.90 6.84 8.20
C PHE A 66 16.07 7.16 6.99
N SER A 67 14.85 6.64 6.94
CA SER A 67 13.81 7.06 5.99
C SER A 67 12.50 7.35 6.72
N ILE A 68 11.71 8.22 6.11
CA ILE A 68 10.37 8.56 6.57
C ILE A 68 9.47 8.54 5.34
N GLY A 69 8.46 7.67 5.37
CA GLY A 69 7.36 7.63 4.43
C GLY A 69 6.09 8.21 5.06
N ALA A 70 5.22 8.82 4.27
CA ALA A 70 3.87 9.14 4.70
C ALA A 70 2.92 9.03 3.51
N THR A 71 1.93 8.17 3.64
CA THR A 71 0.89 7.93 2.65
C THR A 71 -0.44 8.50 3.14
N SER A 72 -1.21 9.11 2.28
CA SER A 72 -2.60 9.49 2.55
C SER A 72 -3.45 9.13 1.36
N VAL A 73 -4.54 8.40 1.62
CA VAL A 73 -5.47 7.90 0.61
C VAL A 73 -6.86 8.45 0.89
N VAL A 74 -7.51 8.97 -0.13
CA VAL A 74 -8.93 9.34 -0.11
C VAL A 74 -9.60 8.58 -1.23
N GLN A 75 -10.65 7.83 -0.93
CA GLN A 75 -11.40 7.03 -1.89
C GLN A 75 -12.89 7.33 -1.80
N GLY A 76 -13.61 7.15 -2.91
CA GLY A 76 -15.07 7.25 -2.96
C GLY A 76 -15.65 6.21 -3.89
N THR A 77 -16.86 5.70 -3.56
CA THR A 77 -17.57 4.67 -4.32
C THR A 77 -18.65 5.25 -5.23
N ILE A 78 -18.98 4.51 -6.26
CA ILE A 78 -20.18 4.69 -7.09
C ILE A 78 -20.85 3.32 -7.26
N ASN A 79 -22.17 3.26 -7.04
CA ASN A 79 -23.01 2.07 -7.02
C ASN A 79 -22.74 1.12 -5.83
N ASN A 80 -22.25 1.65 -4.71
CA ASN A 80 -22.11 0.85 -3.50
C ASN A 80 -23.44 0.87 -2.72
N GLY A 81 -24.37 -0.01 -3.06
CA GLY A 81 -25.57 -0.26 -2.25
C GLY A 81 -26.92 0.21 -2.77
N ASP A 82 -27.07 0.49 -4.06
CA ASP A 82 -28.37 0.81 -4.63
C ASP A 82 -29.30 -0.42 -4.81
N ASN A 83 -28.80 -1.65 -4.70
CA ASN A 83 -29.57 -2.89 -4.86
C ASN A 83 -29.34 -3.92 -3.75
N TYR A 84 -30.23 -4.11 -2.98
CA TYR A 84 -30.84 -5.00 -1.99
C TYR A 84 -30.16 -6.27 -1.48
N ARG A 85 -29.05 -6.76 -1.97
CA ARG A 85 -28.31 -7.89 -1.39
C ARG A 85 -26.83 -7.65 -1.48
N GLN A 86 -26.32 -7.09 -0.42
CA GLN A 86 -24.89 -6.86 -0.25
C GLN A 86 -24.15 -8.16 0.07
N ALA A 87 -22.83 -8.10 -0.02
CA ALA A 87 -21.96 -9.13 0.46
C ALA A 87 -22.24 -9.47 1.94
N PRO A 88 -22.02 -10.72 2.37
CA PRO A 88 -22.24 -11.11 3.75
C PRO A 88 -21.49 -10.23 4.76
N GLY A 89 -22.20 -9.76 5.76
CA GLY A 89 -21.63 -9.01 6.87
C GLY A 89 -21.52 -7.50 6.71
N ILE A 90 -22.05 -6.93 5.62
CA ILE A 90 -22.02 -5.48 5.38
C ILE A 90 -23.38 -4.85 5.57
N ASP A 91 -23.42 -3.79 6.35
CA ASP A 91 -24.57 -2.93 6.47
C ASP A 91 -24.77 -2.13 5.17
N GLN A 92 -26.02 -2.04 4.70
CA GLN A 92 -26.36 -1.28 3.49
C GLN A 92 -26.05 0.21 3.72
N LYS A 93 -24.94 0.64 3.18
CA LYS A 93 -24.63 2.06 3.02
C LYS A 93 -24.73 2.39 1.53
N GLY A 94 -25.09 3.62 1.20
CA GLY A 94 -25.01 4.13 -0.17
C GLY A 94 -23.57 4.36 -0.62
N ASP A 95 -23.39 5.13 -1.67
CA ASP A 95 -22.05 5.61 -2.05
C ASP A 95 -21.44 6.36 -0.88
N ASP A 96 -20.18 6.06 -0.59
CA ASP A 96 -19.43 6.62 0.55
C ASP A 96 -18.08 7.17 0.10
N ALA A 97 -17.44 7.96 0.96
CA ALA A 97 -16.11 8.50 0.71
C ALA A 97 -15.35 8.57 2.02
N ASP A 98 -14.27 7.82 2.10
CA ASP A 98 -13.43 7.69 3.28
C ASP A 98 -11.97 7.95 2.98
N ALA A 99 -11.19 8.15 4.05
CA ALA A 99 -9.78 8.42 3.99
C ALA A 99 -9.03 7.62 5.05
N GLY A 100 -7.74 7.35 4.75
CA GLY A 100 -6.79 6.82 5.70
C GLY A 100 -5.41 7.44 5.47
N TYR A 101 -4.53 7.28 6.45
CA TYR A 101 -3.12 7.64 6.30
C TYR A 101 -2.23 6.70 7.10
N SER A 102 -1.00 6.52 6.60
CA SER A 102 0.09 5.82 7.27
C SER A 102 1.34 6.71 7.34
N ILE A 103 2.18 6.47 8.33
CA ILE A 103 3.49 7.10 8.48
C ILE A 103 4.49 6.03 8.90
N ASP A 104 5.56 5.90 8.13
CA ASP A 104 6.61 4.92 8.32
C ASP A 104 7.91 5.57 8.74
N PHE A 105 8.52 5.08 9.80
CA PHE A 105 9.88 5.43 10.23
C PHE A 105 10.76 4.20 10.15
N GLU A 106 11.72 4.23 9.26
CA GLU A 106 12.67 3.15 9.10
C GLU A 106 14.07 3.53 9.56
N ILE A 107 14.74 2.63 10.27
CA ILE A 107 16.08 2.82 10.80
C ILE A 107 16.93 1.60 10.44
N GLY A 108 17.83 1.77 9.48
CA GLY A 108 18.85 0.80 9.14
C GLY A 108 20.11 1.00 9.99
N VAL A 109 20.57 -0.06 10.66
CA VAL A 109 21.73 -0.02 11.56
C VAL A 109 22.78 -1.02 11.07
N PRO A 110 23.87 -0.60 10.43
CA PRO A 110 24.98 -1.50 10.09
C PRO A 110 25.63 -2.07 11.34
N VAL A 111 25.76 -3.40 11.41
CA VAL A 111 26.38 -4.14 12.51
C VAL A 111 27.68 -4.79 12.02
N GLY A 112 28.76 -4.04 12.08
CA GLY A 112 30.04 -4.47 11.52
C GLY A 112 30.05 -4.46 9.99
N LYS A 113 30.68 -5.48 9.36
CA LYS A 113 30.89 -5.51 7.90
C LYS A 113 29.86 -6.36 7.13
N ASN A 114 29.25 -7.30 7.81
CA ASN A 114 28.45 -8.35 7.17
C ASN A 114 27.08 -8.53 7.84
N ALA A 115 26.62 -7.54 8.60
CA ALA A 115 25.35 -7.63 9.29
C ALA A 115 24.70 -6.26 9.40
N GLN A 116 23.39 -6.27 9.54
CA GLN A 116 22.56 -5.11 9.80
C GLN A 116 21.42 -5.45 10.76
N ALA A 117 20.95 -4.46 11.46
CA ALA A 117 19.68 -4.49 12.17
C ALA A 117 18.74 -3.46 11.54
N PHE A 118 17.46 -3.69 11.64
CA PHE A 118 16.43 -2.83 11.08
C PHE A 118 15.30 -2.64 12.08
N ILE A 119 14.75 -1.45 12.10
CA ILE A 119 13.60 -1.10 12.90
C ILE A 119 12.64 -0.34 11.98
N HIS A 120 11.42 -0.83 11.87
CA HIS A 120 10.31 -0.15 11.22
C HIS A 120 9.27 0.19 12.28
N ILE A 121 8.91 1.46 12.36
CA ILE A 121 7.88 1.97 13.25
C ILE A 121 6.81 2.57 12.37
N GLU A 122 5.59 2.09 12.54
CA GLU A 122 4.43 2.49 11.77
C GLU A 122 3.38 3.16 12.66
N ALA A 123 2.67 4.13 12.12
CA ALA A 123 1.51 4.75 12.74
C ALA A 123 0.55 5.25 11.67
N GLY A 124 -0.75 5.09 11.88
CA GLY A 124 -1.77 5.54 10.94
C GLY A 124 -3.17 5.40 11.50
N GLU A 125 -4.15 5.88 10.75
CA GLU A 125 -5.55 5.80 11.14
C GLU A 125 -6.44 5.82 9.89
N GLY A 126 -7.51 5.07 9.92
CA GLY A 126 -8.57 5.00 8.94
C GLY A 126 -8.51 3.76 8.05
N ASP A 127 -9.61 3.00 8.04
CA ASP A 127 -9.80 1.81 7.18
C ASP A 127 -9.99 2.17 5.69
N GLY A 128 -10.15 3.47 5.39
CA GLY A 128 -10.61 3.88 4.08
C GLY A 128 -11.96 3.23 3.76
N LEU A 129 -12.07 2.68 2.56
CA LEU A 129 -13.30 1.98 2.12
C LEU A 129 -13.28 0.46 2.34
N ASN A 130 -12.28 -0.11 3.03
CA ASN A 130 -12.17 -1.56 3.22
C ASN A 130 -13.41 -2.14 3.94
N GLY A 131 -13.87 -1.47 5.01
CA GLY A 131 -15.06 -1.86 5.76
C GLY A 131 -16.38 -1.62 5.01
N GLU A 132 -16.44 -0.61 4.14
CA GLU A 132 -17.65 -0.18 3.42
C GLU A 132 -17.90 -0.99 2.15
N VAL A 133 -16.87 -1.37 1.43
CA VAL A 133 -16.99 -2.15 0.19
C VAL A 133 -17.17 -3.64 0.46
N GLY A 134 -16.50 -4.18 1.47
CA GLY A 134 -16.67 -5.55 1.95
C GLY A 134 -16.44 -6.65 0.94
N GLY A 135 -15.39 -6.54 0.17
CA GLY A 135 -14.93 -7.58 -0.74
C GLY A 135 -14.21 -8.73 -0.03
N LEU A 136 -13.82 -9.75 -0.81
CA LEU A 136 -12.89 -10.78 -0.35
C LEU A 136 -11.48 -10.25 -0.17
N THR A 137 -11.17 -9.14 -0.85
CA THR A 137 -9.87 -8.46 -0.81
C THR A 137 -10.09 -6.97 -0.59
N GLY A 138 -9.23 -6.34 0.20
CA GLY A 138 -9.29 -4.92 0.49
C GLY A 138 -9.10 -4.04 -0.76
N VAL A 139 -9.60 -2.83 -0.68
CA VAL A 139 -9.50 -1.80 -1.74
C VAL A 139 -8.36 -0.82 -1.47
N ASN A 140 -7.78 -0.89 -0.27
CA ASN A 140 -6.65 -0.10 0.19
C ASN A 140 -5.76 -0.95 1.10
N ALA A 141 -4.65 -1.44 0.58
CA ALA A 141 -3.68 -2.26 1.30
C ALA A 141 -2.85 -1.46 2.33
N ASP A 142 -2.82 -0.13 2.19
CA ASP A 142 -2.14 0.80 3.12
C ASP A 142 -3.03 1.20 4.33
N ALA A 143 -4.24 0.65 4.47
CA ALA A 143 -5.15 1.00 5.55
C ALA A 143 -4.80 0.27 6.85
N LEU A 144 -4.58 1.03 7.93
CA LEU A 144 -4.12 0.54 9.24
C LEU A 144 -5.23 0.37 10.29
N GLY A 145 -6.51 0.53 9.92
CA GLY A 145 -7.61 0.41 10.84
C GLY A 145 -7.92 1.69 11.63
N ASP A 146 -8.75 1.57 12.66
CA ASP A 146 -9.32 2.71 13.41
C ASP A 146 -8.43 3.21 14.54
N SER A 147 -7.22 2.69 14.75
CA SER A 147 -6.34 3.10 15.85
C SER A 147 -5.15 3.88 15.35
N ALA A 148 -4.90 5.04 15.95
CA ALA A 148 -3.71 5.86 15.70
C ALA A 148 -2.50 5.40 16.57
N ASP A 149 -2.44 4.15 16.94
CA ASP A 149 -1.39 3.60 17.78
C ASP A 149 -0.07 3.51 17.00
N LEU A 150 1.02 3.79 17.70
CA LEU A 150 2.37 3.65 17.16
C LEU A 150 2.85 2.22 17.41
N GLU A 151 3.14 1.50 16.35
CA GLU A 151 3.60 0.12 16.41
C GLU A 151 5.04 -0.05 15.93
N ILE A 152 5.76 -1.01 16.50
CA ILE A 152 6.99 -1.53 15.90
C ILE A 152 6.57 -2.63 14.93
N ALA A 153 6.46 -2.28 13.65
CA ALA A 153 6.09 -3.19 12.59
C ALA A 153 7.19 -4.24 12.37
N GLU A 154 8.45 -3.80 12.22
CA GLU A 154 9.57 -4.72 12.09
C GLU A 154 10.70 -4.42 13.08
N LEU A 155 11.33 -5.48 13.57
CA LEU A 155 12.53 -5.42 14.39
C LEU A 155 13.38 -6.67 14.16
N TRP A 156 14.38 -6.58 13.30
CA TRP A 156 15.15 -7.76 12.95
C TRP A 156 16.66 -7.49 12.82
N TYR A 157 17.39 -8.61 12.87
CA TYR A 157 18.82 -8.67 12.58
C TYR A 157 19.07 -9.60 11.40
N GLU A 158 19.91 -9.15 10.47
CA GLU A 158 20.34 -9.92 9.31
C GLU A 158 21.85 -10.08 9.29
N HIS A 159 22.31 -11.30 8.98
CA HIS A 159 23.70 -11.62 8.80
C HIS A 159 23.99 -12.23 7.44
N ILE A 160 24.99 -11.70 6.76
CA ILE A 160 25.43 -12.08 5.43
C ILE A 160 26.70 -12.94 5.54
N PHE A 161 26.60 -14.19 5.17
CA PHE A 161 27.72 -15.14 5.16
C PHE A 161 28.20 -15.39 3.74
N ARG A 162 29.46 -15.89 3.62
CA ARG A 162 30.06 -16.33 2.37
C ARG A 162 29.94 -15.33 1.21
N ALA A 163 30.23 -14.05 1.51
CA ALA A 163 30.19 -12.96 0.52
C ALA A 163 28.82 -12.87 -0.19
N GLY A 164 27.72 -12.91 0.57
CA GLY A 164 26.37 -12.73 0.05
C GLY A 164 25.67 -13.99 -0.45
N LYS A 165 26.29 -15.18 -0.29
CA LYS A 165 25.69 -16.45 -0.75
C LYS A 165 24.71 -17.07 0.26
N ILE A 166 24.79 -16.68 1.51
CA ILE A 166 23.89 -17.14 2.56
C ILE A 166 23.51 -15.93 3.38
N ILE A 167 22.22 -15.67 3.53
CA ILE A 167 21.67 -14.57 4.31
C ILE A 167 20.73 -15.20 5.35
N VAL A 168 20.90 -14.81 6.60
CA VAL A 168 20.04 -15.23 7.72
C VAL A 168 19.46 -14.00 8.35
N THR A 169 18.14 -13.90 8.39
CA THR A 169 17.39 -12.81 9.01
C THR A 169 16.52 -13.39 10.12
N PHE A 170 16.47 -12.76 11.29
CA PHE A 170 15.61 -13.19 12.39
C PHE A 170 15.13 -12.01 13.21
N GLY A 171 13.93 -12.12 13.77
CA GLY A 171 13.27 -11.09 14.57
C GLY A 171 11.79 -10.99 14.22
N LYS A 172 11.18 -9.81 14.44
CA LYS A 172 9.85 -9.48 13.93
C LYS A 172 10.02 -9.05 12.47
N LEU A 173 9.41 -9.79 11.55
CA LEU A 173 9.58 -9.69 10.09
C LEU A 173 8.25 -9.42 9.41
N ASP A 174 8.31 -8.71 8.30
CA ASP A 174 7.24 -8.71 7.30
C ASP A 174 7.43 -9.88 6.33
N PRO A 175 6.58 -10.93 6.36
CA PRO A 175 6.73 -12.06 5.43
C PRO A 175 6.53 -11.67 3.97
N VAL A 176 5.64 -10.72 3.66
CA VAL A 176 5.34 -10.32 2.27
C VAL A 176 6.45 -9.45 1.66
N GLY A 177 7.27 -8.81 2.47
CA GLY A 177 8.49 -8.15 2.02
C GLY A 177 9.57 -9.11 1.50
N TYR A 178 9.51 -10.40 1.88
CA TYR A 178 10.51 -11.41 1.51
C TYR A 178 10.00 -12.46 0.55
N PHE A 179 8.70 -12.78 0.56
CA PHE A 179 8.09 -13.84 -0.25
C PHE A 179 6.98 -13.27 -1.12
N ASP A 180 6.66 -13.93 -2.23
CA ASP A 180 5.69 -13.47 -3.25
C ASP A 180 6.05 -12.11 -3.88
N ALA A 181 7.27 -11.62 -3.71
CA ALA A 181 7.70 -10.33 -4.20
C ALA A 181 7.44 -10.16 -5.71
N ASN A 182 7.23 -8.91 -6.16
CA ASN A 182 7.02 -8.55 -7.55
C ASN A 182 7.59 -7.16 -7.83
N GLU A 183 8.19 -6.95 -8.99
CA GLU A 183 8.84 -5.68 -9.34
C GLU A 183 7.85 -4.51 -9.52
N VAL A 184 6.62 -4.79 -9.91
CA VAL A 184 5.64 -3.75 -10.31
C VAL A 184 4.28 -3.90 -9.66
N ALA A 185 4.15 -4.83 -8.72
CA ALA A 185 2.90 -5.13 -8.04
C ALA A 185 3.20 -5.71 -6.64
N ASN A 186 3.75 -4.90 -5.72
CA ASN A 186 4.14 -5.31 -4.37
C ASN A 186 4.27 -4.15 -3.38
N ASP A 187 3.83 -2.96 -3.77
CA ASP A 187 4.01 -1.74 -2.98
C ASP A 187 2.76 -0.88 -3.10
N GLU A 188 1.95 -0.88 -2.05
CA GLU A 188 0.70 -0.13 -1.92
C GLU A 188 0.91 1.37 -1.83
N THR A 189 2.10 1.82 -1.47
CA THR A 189 2.40 3.24 -1.35
C THR A 189 2.72 3.89 -2.70
N SER A 190 3.23 3.11 -3.66
CA SER A 190 3.70 3.66 -4.94
C SER A 190 3.17 2.94 -6.19
N GLN A 191 2.63 1.72 -6.05
CA GLN A 191 2.12 0.89 -7.14
C GLN A 191 0.60 0.73 -7.04
N PHE A 192 0.07 -0.51 -7.16
CA PHE A 192 -1.35 -0.82 -6.96
C PHE A 192 -1.76 -0.62 -5.49
N LEU A 193 -2.99 -0.19 -5.27
CA LEU A 193 -3.53 0.06 -3.95
C LEU A 193 -4.35 -1.11 -3.40
N ALA A 194 -5.02 -1.87 -4.28
CA ALA A 194 -5.84 -3.01 -3.88
C ALA A 194 -4.99 -4.23 -3.50
N ASP A 195 -5.31 -4.86 -2.36
CA ASP A 195 -4.61 -6.05 -1.82
C ASP A 195 -4.38 -7.13 -2.86
N GLN A 196 -5.38 -7.37 -3.72
CA GLN A 196 -5.34 -8.39 -4.77
C GLN A 196 -4.16 -8.24 -5.74
N PHE A 197 -3.60 -7.03 -5.86
CA PHE A 197 -2.47 -6.74 -6.75
C PHE A 197 -1.17 -6.49 -5.99
N VAL A 198 -1.24 -6.16 -4.71
CA VAL A 198 -0.06 -6.00 -3.84
C VAL A 198 0.51 -7.35 -3.48
N ASN A 199 -0.33 -8.29 -3.05
CA ASN A 199 0.06 -9.64 -2.66
C ASN A 199 -0.86 -10.71 -3.28
N ASN A 200 -0.47 -11.98 -3.15
CA ASN A 200 -1.30 -13.09 -3.61
C ASN A 200 -2.41 -13.40 -2.61
N SER A 201 -3.65 -13.11 -2.96
CA SER A 201 -4.82 -13.32 -2.10
C SER A 201 -5.11 -14.80 -1.76
N ALA A 202 -4.40 -15.76 -2.36
CA ALA A 202 -4.47 -17.18 -2.02
C ALA A 202 -3.21 -17.64 -1.26
N VAL A 203 -2.71 -16.80 -0.37
CA VAL A 203 -1.69 -17.13 0.64
C VAL A 203 -2.13 -16.52 1.96
N ASP A 204 -2.12 -17.35 2.99
CA ASP A 204 -2.45 -16.94 4.37
C ASP A 204 -1.16 -16.51 5.07
N PHE A 205 -0.58 -15.40 4.63
CA PHE A 205 0.58 -14.83 5.30
C PHE A 205 0.20 -14.34 6.70
N PRO A 206 1.00 -14.66 7.73
CA PRO A 206 0.88 -13.95 9.00
C PRO A 206 1.23 -12.48 8.81
N ASP A 207 0.68 -11.63 9.64
CA ASP A 207 1.07 -10.22 9.76
C ASP A 207 2.51 -10.10 10.27
N TYR A 208 3.02 -8.89 10.53
CA TYR A 208 4.32 -8.68 11.15
C TYR A 208 4.54 -9.60 12.35
N THR A 209 5.43 -10.58 12.22
CA THR A 209 5.55 -11.64 13.23
C THR A 209 7.00 -12.09 13.45
N TYR A 210 7.23 -12.81 14.55
CA TYR A 210 8.55 -13.38 14.83
C TYR A 210 8.86 -14.56 13.93
N GLY A 211 10.09 -14.55 13.43
CA GLY A 211 10.53 -15.64 12.56
C GLY A 211 12.00 -15.64 12.20
N LEU A 212 12.29 -16.63 11.38
CA LEU A 212 13.61 -16.85 10.79
C LEU A 212 13.46 -16.98 9.28
N ARG A 213 14.28 -16.22 8.55
CA ARG A 213 14.45 -16.38 7.11
C ARG A 213 15.88 -16.84 6.79
N LEU A 214 16.01 -17.81 5.87
CA LEU A 214 17.26 -18.24 5.29
C LEU A 214 17.20 -18.06 3.78
N SER A 215 18.08 -17.24 3.21
CA SER A 215 18.25 -17.08 1.77
C SER A 215 19.55 -17.70 1.30
N LEU A 216 19.47 -18.61 0.33
CA LEU A 216 20.59 -19.28 -0.30
C LEU A 216 20.72 -18.79 -1.75
N LEU A 217 21.87 -18.23 -2.12
CA LEU A 217 22.17 -17.69 -3.44
C LEU A 217 23.35 -18.47 -4.08
N PRO A 218 23.15 -19.72 -4.50
CA PRO A 218 24.23 -20.55 -5.07
C PRO A 218 24.73 -20.02 -6.41
N ALA A 219 23.89 -19.28 -7.14
CA ALA A 219 24.23 -18.66 -8.42
C ALA A 219 23.48 -17.33 -8.58
N ASP A 220 23.99 -16.42 -9.41
CA ASP A 220 23.38 -15.09 -9.63
C ASP A 220 21.97 -15.16 -10.25
N TRP A 221 21.66 -16.25 -10.94
CA TRP A 221 20.37 -16.48 -11.59
C TRP A 221 19.38 -17.28 -10.75
N PHE A 222 19.80 -17.78 -9.55
CA PHE A 222 18.95 -18.61 -8.71
C PHE A 222 19.12 -18.28 -7.23
N ALA A 223 17.99 -18.13 -6.52
CA ALA A 223 17.94 -18.07 -5.08
C ALA A 223 16.88 -19.05 -4.53
N LEU A 224 17.12 -19.58 -3.34
CA LEU A 224 16.17 -20.34 -2.55
C LEU A 224 15.97 -19.63 -1.22
N ASN A 225 14.75 -19.16 -0.97
CA ASN A 225 14.33 -18.53 0.29
C ASN A 225 13.52 -19.54 1.10
N LEU A 226 13.82 -19.63 2.39
CA LEU A 226 13.09 -20.46 3.34
C LEU A 226 12.67 -19.57 4.51
N GLY A 227 11.41 -19.69 4.94
CA GLY A 227 10.84 -18.97 6.08
C GLY A 227 10.24 -19.93 7.08
N ALA A 228 10.43 -19.63 8.36
CA ALA A 228 9.74 -20.25 9.48
C ALA A 228 9.34 -19.12 10.43
N LEU A 229 8.05 -18.81 10.47
CA LEU A 229 7.48 -17.69 11.19
C LEU A 229 6.37 -18.20 12.10
N GLU A 230 6.05 -17.47 13.12
CA GLU A 230 4.84 -17.68 13.91
C GLU A 230 3.60 -17.33 13.04
N SER A 231 2.48 -18.01 13.23
CA SER A 231 1.39 -17.99 12.27
C SER A 231 0.26 -17.01 12.56
N ASP A 232 0.09 -16.58 13.82
CA ASP A 232 -1.04 -15.76 14.28
C ASP A 232 -0.65 -14.40 14.86
N SER A 233 0.66 -14.10 14.90
CA SER A 233 1.24 -12.81 15.32
C SER A 233 0.89 -12.39 16.75
N ASP A 234 0.53 -13.36 17.62
CA ASP A 234 0.19 -13.11 19.03
C ASP A 234 1.42 -13.13 19.96
N TYR A 235 2.58 -13.58 19.44
CA TYR A 235 3.88 -13.69 20.13
C TYR A 235 3.91 -14.73 21.26
N GLU A 236 2.94 -15.62 21.29
CA GLU A 236 2.87 -16.75 22.20
C GLU A 236 3.17 -18.04 21.44
N ASP A 237 3.64 -19.07 22.09
CA ASP A 237 3.90 -20.40 21.53
C ASP A 237 4.57 -20.47 20.15
N ILE A 238 5.48 -19.54 19.85
CA ILE A 238 6.14 -19.27 18.54
C ILE A 238 6.74 -20.49 17.83
N PHE A 239 6.88 -21.64 18.49
CA PHE A 239 7.36 -22.89 17.91
C PHE A 239 6.25 -23.92 17.71
N HIS A 240 5.04 -23.64 18.17
CA HIS A 240 3.90 -24.54 18.06
C HIS A 240 3.07 -24.22 16.82
N ASP A 241 2.72 -22.97 16.65
CA ASP A 241 1.89 -22.48 15.56
C ASP A 241 2.79 -21.80 14.53
N SER A 242 3.20 -22.54 13.51
CA SER A 242 4.23 -22.11 12.58
C SER A 242 3.69 -21.93 11.16
N PHE A 243 4.04 -20.83 10.53
CA PHE A 243 3.96 -20.65 9.09
C PHE A 243 5.31 -21.00 8.47
N LEU A 244 5.32 -21.99 7.58
CA LEU A 244 6.52 -22.43 6.87
C LEU A 244 6.37 -22.13 5.38
N ILE A 245 7.39 -21.54 4.78
CA ILE A 245 7.40 -21.23 3.34
C ILE A 245 8.75 -21.53 2.71
N ALA A 246 8.72 -22.02 1.48
CA ALA A 246 9.89 -22.21 0.64
C ALA A 246 9.63 -21.60 -0.74
N GLU A 247 10.51 -20.72 -1.20
CA GLU A 247 10.42 -20.02 -2.48
C GLU A 247 11.69 -20.20 -3.31
N ALA A 248 11.54 -20.64 -4.55
CA ALA A 248 12.60 -20.69 -5.54
C ALA A 248 12.47 -19.51 -6.51
N VAL A 249 13.51 -18.69 -6.61
CA VAL A 249 13.55 -17.48 -7.46
C VAL A 249 14.52 -17.71 -8.62
N PHE A 250 14.02 -17.60 -9.85
CA PHE A 250 14.81 -17.66 -11.07
C PHE A 250 14.90 -16.26 -11.69
N LYS A 251 16.11 -15.68 -11.68
CA LYS A 251 16.40 -14.40 -12.32
C LYS A 251 16.89 -14.65 -13.74
N THR A 252 16.20 -14.06 -14.71
CA THR A 252 16.46 -14.31 -16.13
C THR A 252 16.75 -13.01 -16.87
N LYS A 253 17.33 -13.15 -18.07
CA LYS A 253 17.45 -12.07 -19.04
C LYS A 253 17.03 -12.56 -20.42
N ILE A 254 15.81 -12.22 -20.83
CA ILE A 254 15.28 -12.57 -22.15
C ILE A 254 15.57 -11.39 -23.09
N ARG A 255 16.42 -11.60 -24.09
CA ARG A 255 16.87 -10.54 -25.01
C ARG A 255 17.49 -9.32 -24.32
N GLY A 256 18.14 -9.53 -23.16
CA GLY A 256 18.72 -8.47 -22.35
C GLY A 256 17.75 -7.81 -21.34
N LEU A 257 16.46 -8.12 -21.41
CA LEU A 257 15.42 -7.60 -20.52
C LEU A 257 15.30 -8.51 -19.29
N VAL A 258 15.29 -7.92 -18.10
CA VAL A 258 15.29 -8.62 -16.81
C VAL A 258 13.90 -9.22 -16.52
N GLY A 259 13.87 -10.40 -15.91
CA GLY A 259 12.66 -11.03 -15.39
C GLY A 259 12.95 -11.88 -14.17
N ASN A 260 12.00 -11.95 -13.25
CA ASN A 260 12.03 -12.76 -12.06
C ASN A 260 10.84 -13.73 -12.07
N TYR A 261 11.11 -15.00 -11.80
CA TYR A 261 10.12 -16.06 -11.79
C TYR A 261 10.22 -16.78 -10.45
N ARG A 262 9.20 -16.60 -9.61
CA ARG A 262 9.13 -17.12 -8.25
C ARG A 262 8.11 -18.23 -8.17
N PHE A 263 8.46 -19.32 -7.50
CA PHE A 263 7.61 -20.47 -7.24
C PHE A 263 7.72 -20.78 -5.76
N TYR A 264 6.61 -20.79 -5.04
CA TYR A 264 6.63 -21.07 -3.62
C TYR A 264 5.54 -22.05 -3.20
N ALA A 265 5.80 -22.72 -2.09
CA ALA A 265 4.83 -23.55 -1.38
C ALA A 265 4.94 -23.21 0.11
N TRP A 266 3.80 -23.27 0.80
CA TRP A 266 3.70 -22.89 2.19
C TRP A 266 2.73 -23.80 2.96
N GLY A 267 2.87 -23.81 4.27
CA GLY A 267 1.96 -24.45 5.22
C GLY A 267 1.82 -23.58 6.46
N ASN A 268 0.59 -23.33 6.87
CA ASN A 268 0.24 -22.66 8.10
C ASN A 268 -0.30 -23.71 9.09
N TYR A 269 0.39 -23.89 10.20
CA TYR A 269 0.11 -24.93 11.21
C TYR A 269 -0.62 -24.34 12.44
N GLY A 270 -1.03 -23.09 12.39
CA GLY A 270 -1.95 -22.49 13.34
C GLY A 270 -3.34 -23.14 13.30
N ASP A 271 -4.13 -22.84 14.30
CA ASP A 271 -5.47 -23.40 14.45
C ASP A 271 -6.46 -22.71 13.49
N HIS A 272 -6.87 -23.40 12.42
CA HIS A 272 -7.87 -22.92 11.47
C HIS A 272 -9.19 -23.67 11.63
N GLU A 273 -10.29 -22.93 11.78
CA GLU A 273 -11.62 -23.50 11.81
C GLU A 273 -12.11 -23.87 10.40
N LYS A 274 -12.80 -25.04 10.30
CA LYS A 274 -13.44 -25.41 9.03
C LYS A 274 -14.69 -24.56 8.80
N ILE A 275 -14.78 -23.93 7.66
CA ILE A 275 -15.94 -23.11 7.26
C ILE A 275 -17.26 -23.89 7.40
N ARG A 276 -17.31 -25.17 6.94
CA ARG A 276 -18.52 -26.00 7.02
C ARG A 276 -18.83 -26.54 8.41
N ASN A 277 -17.87 -26.59 9.31
CA ASN A 277 -18.05 -27.13 10.65
C ASN A 277 -17.05 -26.53 11.65
N PRO A 278 -17.29 -25.30 12.12
CA PRO A 278 -16.39 -24.59 13.04
C PRO A 278 -16.16 -25.31 14.39
N LEU A 279 -17.02 -26.28 14.75
CA LEU A 279 -16.88 -27.08 15.98
C LEU A 279 -15.97 -28.31 15.83
N GLN A 280 -15.52 -28.61 14.61
CA GLN A 280 -14.51 -29.66 14.39
C GLN A 280 -13.12 -29.09 14.56
N ASN A 281 -12.23 -29.92 15.13
CA ASN A 281 -10.82 -29.56 15.30
C ASN A 281 -10.20 -28.95 14.04
N SER A 282 -9.30 -28.02 14.27
CA SER A 282 -8.53 -27.30 13.30
C SER A 282 -7.88 -28.19 12.22
N GLU A 283 -7.80 -27.67 11.03
CA GLU A 283 -6.94 -28.20 9.95
C GLU A 283 -5.81 -27.23 9.68
N ASN A 284 -4.70 -27.75 9.22
CA ASN A 284 -3.58 -26.94 8.80
C ASN A 284 -3.88 -26.28 7.43
N GLY A 285 -3.56 -25.02 7.31
CA GLY A 285 -3.54 -24.32 6.03
C GLY A 285 -2.37 -24.76 5.18
N GLN A 286 -2.55 -24.85 3.88
CA GLN A 286 -1.45 -25.06 2.94
C GLN A 286 -1.78 -24.55 1.55
N GLY A 287 -0.75 -24.21 0.82
CA GLY A 287 -0.91 -23.73 -0.54
C GLY A 287 0.40 -23.63 -1.32
N PHE A 288 0.27 -23.18 -2.54
CA PHE A 288 1.40 -22.84 -3.39
C PHE A 288 1.06 -21.62 -4.25
N GLY A 289 2.08 -20.95 -4.73
CA GLY A 289 1.89 -19.80 -5.62
C GLY A 289 3.04 -19.56 -6.56
N LEU A 290 2.79 -18.64 -7.47
CA LEU A 290 3.69 -18.13 -8.48
C LEU A 290 3.64 -16.61 -8.49
N SER A 291 4.80 -15.96 -8.58
CA SER A 291 4.89 -14.52 -8.83
C SER A 291 5.92 -14.25 -9.91
N PHE A 292 5.50 -13.71 -11.03
CA PHE A 292 6.35 -13.47 -12.20
C PHE A 292 6.31 -11.99 -12.56
N ASP A 293 7.47 -11.43 -12.81
CA ASP A 293 7.63 -10.14 -13.45
C ASP A 293 8.63 -10.24 -14.60
N GLN A 294 8.38 -9.55 -15.69
CA GLN A 294 9.24 -9.53 -16.86
C GLN A 294 9.20 -8.18 -17.56
N GLN A 295 10.36 -7.57 -17.73
CA GLN A 295 10.50 -6.44 -18.64
C GLN A 295 10.15 -6.88 -20.07
N LEU A 296 9.15 -6.24 -20.67
CA LEU A 296 8.73 -6.46 -22.06
C LEU A 296 9.42 -5.49 -23.02
N SER A 297 9.81 -4.33 -22.49
CA SER A 297 10.62 -3.32 -23.15
C SER A 297 11.35 -2.47 -22.08
N GLU A 298 12.15 -1.49 -22.50
CA GLU A 298 12.82 -0.55 -21.59
C GLU A 298 11.84 0.23 -20.68
N ASN A 299 10.58 0.35 -21.07
CA ASN A 299 9.59 1.16 -20.38
C ASN A 299 8.34 0.38 -19.94
N ILE A 300 8.27 -0.90 -20.20
CA ILE A 300 7.08 -1.71 -19.88
C ILE A 300 7.54 -2.98 -19.16
N THR A 301 7.02 -3.19 -17.97
CA THR A 301 7.17 -4.44 -17.21
C THR A 301 5.79 -5.05 -17.01
N GLY A 302 5.63 -6.30 -17.39
CA GLY A 302 4.43 -7.09 -17.14
C GLY A 302 4.60 -7.96 -15.91
N PHE A 303 3.49 -8.30 -15.26
CA PHE A 303 3.48 -9.24 -14.16
C PHE A 303 2.31 -10.22 -14.26
N CYS A 304 2.42 -11.35 -13.59
CA CYS A 304 1.30 -12.22 -13.24
C CYS A 304 1.58 -12.97 -11.96
N ARG A 305 0.51 -13.22 -11.20
CA ARG A 305 0.47 -14.06 -10.00
C ARG A 305 -0.59 -15.13 -10.14
N TYR A 306 -0.37 -16.24 -9.46
CA TYR A 306 -1.36 -17.30 -9.26
C TYR A 306 -1.10 -17.94 -7.90
N GLY A 307 -2.17 -18.26 -7.18
CA GLY A 307 -2.12 -19.02 -5.94
C GLY A 307 -3.28 -20.01 -5.83
N GLN A 308 -3.05 -21.03 -5.04
CA GLN A 308 -4.06 -21.99 -4.63
C GLN A 308 -3.80 -22.44 -3.20
N GLN A 309 -4.88 -22.54 -2.41
CA GLN A 309 -4.81 -22.93 -1.00
C GLN A 309 -5.97 -23.83 -0.60
N SER A 310 -5.98 -24.27 0.68
CA SER A 310 -6.97 -25.18 1.24
C SER A 310 -8.38 -24.61 1.18
N ASN A 311 -9.31 -25.34 0.55
CA ASN A 311 -10.67 -24.88 0.27
C ASN A 311 -11.67 -25.05 1.42
N ASP A 312 -11.32 -25.78 2.46
CA ASP A 312 -12.23 -26.06 3.58
C ASP A 312 -12.11 -25.03 4.71
N ILE A 313 -11.02 -24.27 4.74
CA ILE A 313 -10.71 -23.29 5.80
C ILE A 313 -10.61 -21.85 5.28
N TYR A 314 -10.32 -21.63 4.00
CA TYR A 314 -10.22 -20.29 3.43
C TYR A 314 -11.41 -19.95 2.53
N ALA A 315 -11.86 -18.71 2.60
CA ALA A 315 -12.91 -18.18 1.72
C ALA A 315 -12.48 -18.14 0.24
N ILE A 316 -11.22 -17.79 0.00
CA ILE A 316 -10.58 -17.83 -1.32
C ILE A 316 -9.81 -19.15 -1.43
N ASP A 317 -10.06 -19.98 -2.44
CA ASP A 317 -9.28 -21.20 -2.68
C ASP A 317 -8.27 -21.04 -3.83
N ARG A 318 -8.46 -20.08 -4.71
CA ARG A 318 -7.55 -19.70 -5.80
C ARG A 318 -7.61 -18.21 -6.04
N ALA A 319 -6.47 -17.64 -6.41
CA ALA A 319 -6.41 -16.27 -6.88
C ALA A 319 -5.45 -16.17 -8.06
N TRP A 320 -5.71 -15.24 -8.97
CA TRP A 320 -4.77 -14.89 -10.01
C TRP A 320 -4.88 -13.40 -10.34
N SER A 321 -3.78 -12.82 -10.72
CA SER A 321 -3.70 -11.44 -11.19
C SER A 321 -2.70 -11.33 -12.33
N ALA A 322 -2.92 -10.39 -13.23
CA ALA A 322 -1.98 -10.04 -14.28
C ALA A 322 -2.12 -8.56 -14.65
N GLY A 323 -1.02 -7.94 -15.01
CA GLY A 323 -1.02 -6.53 -15.35
C GLY A 323 0.33 -6.08 -15.90
N PHE A 324 0.47 -4.76 -15.96
CA PHE A 324 1.72 -4.14 -16.38
C PHE A 324 1.88 -2.75 -15.79
N GLN A 325 3.12 -2.31 -15.74
CA GLN A 325 3.50 -0.94 -15.44
C GLN A 325 4.25 -0.33 -16.62
N VAL A 326 4.00 0.95 -16.89
CA VAL A 326 4.66 1.73 -17.94
C VAL A 326 5.31 2.96 -17.31
N THR A 327 6.62 3.16 -17.54
CA THR A 327 7.31 4.37 -17.12
C THR A 327 7.04 5.55 -18.07
N GLY A 328 6.96 6.76 -17.51
CA GLY A 328 6.59 7.97 -18.23
C GLY A 328 7.63 8.53 -19.22
N ARG A 329 8.72 7.81 -19.45
CA ARG A 329 9.79 8.24 -20.39
C ARG A 329 9.27 8.57 -21.81
N LYS A 330 8.25 7.84 -22.28
CA LYS A 330 7.67 8.05 -23.62
C LYS A 330 6.95 9.40 -23.79
N TRP A 331 6.49 10.00 -22.69
CA TRP A 331 5.83 11.31 -22.69
C TRP A 331 6.61 12.38 -21.92
N GLY A 332 7.94 12.15 -21.71
CA GLY A 332 8.86 13.15 -21.16
C GLY A 332 8.77 13.34 -19.64
N ARG A 333 8.18 12.37 -18.91
CA ARG A 333 8.07 12.37 -17.45
C ARG A 333 8.63 11.05 -16.90
N GLU A 334 9.95 10.98 -16.83
CA GLU A 334 10.68 9.73 -16.58
C GLU A 334 10.34 9.07 -15.22
N ASN A 335 9.96 9.87 -14.23
CA ASN A 335 9.63 9.41 -12.87
C ASN A 335 8.14 9.11 -12.68
N ASP A 336 7.29 9.39 -13.69
CA ASP A 336 5.89 9.00 -13.62
C ASP A 336 5.71 7.54 -13.99
N MET A 337 4.65 6.93 -13.47
CA MET A 337 4.29 5.53 -13.74
C MET A 337 2.79 5.40 -13.99
N PHE A 338 2.44 4.51 -14.88
CA PHE A 338 1.05 4.08 -15.11
C PHE A 338 0.98 2.58 -14.93
N GLY A 339 0.07 2.10 -14.09
CA GLY A 339 -0.22 0.69 -13.91
C GLY A 339 -1.65 0.34 -14.31
N LEU A 340 -1.82 -0.87 -14.84
CA LEU A 340 -3.13 -1.47 -15.09
C LEU A 340 -3.04 -2.95 -14.78
N ALA A 341 -4.01 -3.44 -13.97
CA ALA A 341 -4.11 -4.83 -13.60
C ALA A 341 -5.55 -5.34 -13.68
N TYR A 342 -5.68 -6.65 -13.86
CA TYR A 342 -6.91 -7.40 -13.74
C TYR A 342 -6.64 -8.71 -13.01
N GLY A 343 -7.58 -9.13 -12.16
CA GLY A 343 -7.47 -10.36 -11.40
C GLY A 343 -8.81 -10.90 -10.94
N ALA A 344 -8.77 -12.11 -10.39
CA ALA A 344 -9.91 -12.75 -9.76
C ALA A 344 -9.47 -13.54 -8.53
N ALA A 345 -10.27 -13.44 -7.46
CA ALA A 345 -10.21 -14.25 -6.28
C ALA A 345 -11.39 -15.24 -6.32
N ASP A 346 -11.08 -16.53 -6.57
CA ASP A 346 -12.09 -17.57 -6.68
C ASP A 346 -12.54 -18.00 -5.26
N THR A 347 -13.83 -17.96 -5.03
CA THR A 347 -14.43 -18.41 -3.76
C THR A 347 -14.35 -19.92 -3.60
N SER A 348 -14.01 -20.39 -2.40
CA SER A 348 -14.01 -21.81 -2.09
C SER A 348 -15.43 -22.42 -2.11
N GLY A 349 -15.51 -23.73 -2.34
CA GLY A 349 -16.78 -24.44 -2.27
C GLY A 349 -17.39 -24.38 -0.87
N ALA A 350 -16.57 -24.42 0.17
CA ALA A 350 -17.01 -24.34 1.55
C ALA A 350 -17.65 -22.98 1.86
N TYR A 351 -17.02 -21.90 1.44
CA TYR A 351 -17.54 -20.54 1.62
C TYR A 351 -18.86 -20.33 0.88
N ARG A 352 -18.96 -20.75 -0.37
CA ARG A 352 -20.21 -20.65 -1.14
C ARG A 352 -21.36 -21.42 -0.51
N ASP A 353 -21.11 -22.61 0.03
CA ASP A 353 -22.14 -23.46 0.64
C ASP A 353 -22.64 -22.88 1.97
N VAL A 354 -21.78 -22.29 2.77
CA VAL A 354 -22.11 -21.81 4.12
C VAL A 354 -22.48 -20.32 4.09
N GLU A 355 -21.55 -19.46 3.71
CA GLU A 355 -21.74 -18.02 3.86
C GLU A 355 -22.72 -17.45 2.83
N LEU A 356 -22.74 -17.99 1.63
CA LEU A 356 -23.60 -17.49 0.59
C LEU A 356 -24.95 -18.22 0.53
N GLN A 357 -24.97 -19.55 0.29
CA GLN A 357 -26.23 -20.28 0.08
C GLN A 357 -27.05 -20.45 1.35
N GLN A 358 -26.43 -20.75 2.51
CA GLN A 358 -27.17 -20.88 3.76
C GLN A 358 -27.71 -19.55 4.27
N ASN A 359 -27.02 -18.46 4.00
CA ASN A 359 -27.48 -17.10 4.31
C ASN A 359 -28.39 -16.50 3.25
N GLY A 360 -28.71 -17.26 2.19
CA GLY A 360 -29.68 -16.89 1.17
C GLY A 360 -29.15 -15.97 0.07
N PHE A 361 -27.84 -15.88 -0.11
CA PHE A 361 -27.22 -15.14 -1.20
C PHE A 361 -27.10 -16.02 -2.46
N GLY A 362 -27.26 -15.42 -3.63
CA GLY A 362 -26.82 -16.02 -4.90
C GLY A 362 -25.29 -16.08 -4.94
N THR A 363 -24.75 -17.07 -5.64
CA THR A 363 -23.30 -17.28 -5.69
C THR A 363 -22.70 -17.01 -7.06
N THR A 364 -21.52 -16.36 -7.09
CA THR A 364 -20.64 -16.32 -8.26
C THR A 364 -19.30 -16.99 -7.93
N PRO A 365 -18.60 -17.57 -8.90
CA PRO A 365 -17.38 -18.31 -8.60
C PRO A 365 -16.20 -17.44 -8.16
N ALA A 366 -16.26 -16.13 -8.41
CA ALA A 366 -15.13 -15.25 -8.11
C ALA A 366 -15.56 -13.80 -7.89
N GLU A 367 -14.82 -13.10 -7.04
CA GLU A 367 -14.69 -11.65 -7.06
C GLU A 367 -13.64 -11.27 -8.09
N LYS A 368 -13.94 -10.31 -8.95
CA LYS A 368 -13.04 -9.84 -10.02
C LYS A 368 -12.76 -8.37 -9.84
N ARG A 369 -11.54 -7.98 -10.12
CA ARG A 369 -11.10 -6.59 -9.96
C ARG A 369 -10.30 -6.11 -11.17
N ILE A 370 -10.52 -4.86 -11.53
CA ILE A 370 -9.63 -4.07 -12.38
C ILE A 370 -9.12 -2.93 -11.52
N GLU A 371 -7.84 -2.61 -11.66
CA GLU A 371 -7.27 -1.38 -11.08
C GLU A 371 -6.38 -0.69 -12.11
N ALA A 372 -6.47 0.64 -12.14
CA ALA A 372 -5.61 1.50 -12.94
C ALA A 372 -5.17 2.70 -12.10
N TYR A 373 -3.86 2.92 -12.01
CA TYR A 373 -3.30 4.10 -11.35
C TYR A 373 -2.36 4.87 -12.25
N TYR A 374 -2.18 6.15 -11.96
CA TYR A 374 -1.15 6.98 -12.55
C TYR A 374 -0.38 7.71 -11.44
N ARG A 375 0.87 7.32 -11.19
CA ARG A 375 1.75 7.98 -10.24
C ARG A 375 2.40 9.19 -10.88
N PHE A 376 1.96 10.38 -10.50
CA PHE A 376 2.51 11.66 -10.92
C PHE A 376 3.57 12.12 -9.93
N GLN A 377 4.85 12.06 -10.31
CA GLN A 377 5.93 12.59 -9.48
C GLN A 377 5.95 14.12 -9.56
N VAL A 378 5.58 14.78 -8.47
CA VAL A 378 5.53 16.25 -8.37
C VAL A 378 6.94 16.83 -8.18
N ASN A 379 7.72 16.22 -7.26
CA ASN A 379 9.12 16.54 -6.97
C ASN A 379 9.80 15.32 -6.34
N ASP A 380 11.02 15.47 -5.86
CA ASP A 380 11.82 14.36 -5.31
C ASP A 380 11.19 13.72 -4.04
N HIS A 381 10.26 14.40 -3.38
CA HIS A 381 9.65 13.96 -2.12
C HIS A 381 8.14 13.71 -2.21
N LEU A 382 7.45 14.18 -3.25
CA LEU A 382 6.00 14.09 -3.33
C LEU A 382 5.56 13.45 -4.64
N ALA A 383 4.76 12.41 -4.54
CA ALA A 383 3.98 11.85 -5.63
C ALA A 383 2.48 11.94 -5.33
N ILE A 384 1.67 12.11 -6.39
CA ILE A 384 0.20 12.08 -6.31
C ILE A 384 -0.29 11.04 -7.33
N SER A 385 -1.11 10.11 -6.87
CA SER A 385 -1.59 9.00 -7.69
C SER A 385 -3.12 8.98 -7.71
N PRO A 386 -3.79 9.51 -8.75
CA PRO A 386 -5.16 9.10 -9.03
C PRO A 386 -5.23 7.61 -9.28
N ASP A 387 -6.25 6.97 -8.71
CA ASP A 387 -6.54 5.55 -8.75
C ASP A 387 -7.99 5.30 -9.15
N PHE A 388 -8.20 4.22 -9.86
CA PHE A 388 -9.52 3.72 -10.24
C PHE A 388 -9.57 2.21 -10.05
N GLN A 389 -10.58 1.73 -9.33
CA GLN A 389 -10.86 0.30 -9.20
C GLN A 389 -12.29 0.01 -9.64
N TRP A 390 -12.50 -1.18 -10.19
CA TRP A 390 -13.82 -1.74 -10.46
C TRP A 390 -13.87 -3.17 -9.95
N VAL A 391 -14.87 -3.46 -9.12
CA VAL A 391 -15.07 -4.77 -8.48
C VAL A 391 -16.40 -5.37 -8.92
N ASP A 392 -16.39 -6.63 -9.31
CA ASP A 392 -17.57 -7.40 -9.73
C ASP A 392 -17.63 -8.73 -8.99
N GLY A 393 -18.83 -9.15 -8.62
CA GLY A 393 -19.03 -10.36 -7.82
C GLY A 393 -18.51 -10.21 -6.38
N LEU A 394 -18.76 -9.06 -5.77
CA LEU A 394 -18.30 -8.67 -4.44
C LEU A 394 -18.55 -9.78 -3.40
N ALA A 395 -17.51 -10.16 -2.66
CA ALA A 395 -17.50 -11.28 -1.72
C ALA A 395 -18.03 -12.61 -2.30
N GLY A 396 -17.98 -12.81 -3.62
CA GLY A 396 -18.54 -13.99 -4.29
C GLY A 396 -20.07 -13.99 -4.37
N SER A 397 -20.74 -12.89 -4.06
CA SER A 397 -22.20 -12.76 -4.20
C SER A 397 -22.59 -12.46 -5.64
N ALA A 398 -23.57 -13.23 -6.18
CA ALA A 398 -24.17 -12.95 -7.47
C ALA A 398 -25.28 -11.86 -7.37
N ASP A 399 -25.70 -11.54 -6.16
CA ASP A 399 -26.73 -10.53 -5.88
C ASP A 399 -26.11 -9.13 -5.63
N ALA A 400 -24.80 -9.04 -5.46
CA ALA A 400 -24.10 -7.78 -5.29
C ALA A 400 -23.88 -7.09 -6.64
N ASP A 401 -24.13 -5.80 -6.68
CA ASP A 401 -23.79 -4.98 -7.84
C ASP A 401 -22.27 -4.79 -7.96
N SER A 402 -21.81 -4.49 -9.15
CA SER A 402 -20.43 -4.08 -9.35
C SER A 402 -20.22 -2.66 -8.86
N VAL A 403 -19.11 -2.44 -8.16
CA VAL A 403 -18.75 -1.15 -7.52
C VAL A 403 -17.58 -0.53 -8.27
N ALA A 404 -17.68 0.77 -8.56
CA ALA A 404 -16.58 1.57 -9.04
C ALA A 404 -16.02 2.43 -7.90
N ILE A 405 -14.69 2.46 -7.73
CA ILE A 405 -13.98 3.20 -6.70
C ILE A 405 -13.03 4.17 -7.38
N PHE A 406 -13.06 5.42 -6.94
CA PHE A 406 -12.13 6.45 -7.37
C PHE A 406 -11.32 6.91 -6.18
N GLY A 407 -10.01 6.92 -6.30
CA GLY A 407 -9.10 7.30 -5.25
C GLY A 407 -8.06 8.33 -5.68
N VAL A 408 -7.48 8.96 -4.68
CA VAL A 408 -6.25 9.75 -4.82
C VAL A 408 -5.35 9.40 -3.65
N ARG A 409 -4.15 8.91 -3.95
CA ARG A 409 -3.09 8.69 -2.98
C ARG A 409 -2.05 9.79 -3.11
N ALA A 410 -1.62 10.35 -1.97
CA ALA A 410 -0.47 11.24 -1.87
C ALA A 410 0.62 10.52 -1.07
N GLN A 411 1.84 10.43 -1.63
CA GLN A 411 3.01 9.83 -1.02
C GLN A 411 4.10 10.87 -0.80
N LEU A 412 4.62 10.92 0.43
CA LEU A 412 5.75 11.74 0.83
C LEU A 412 6.91 10.85 1.28
N ASP A 413 8.12 11.06 0.73
CA ASP A 413 9.33 10.30 1.05
C ASP A 413 10.47 11.26 1.40
N PHE A 414 11.23 10.95 2.50
CA PHE A 414 12.36 11.74 2.98
C PHE A 414 13.56 10.88 3.37
#